data_505efafad55bdb81b1803b912efb135a
#
_entry.id   505efafad55bdb81b1803b912efb135a
#
_cell.length_a   1.000
_cell.length_b   1.000
_cell.length_c   1.000
_cell.angle_alpha   90.00
_cell.angle_beta   90.00
_cell.angle_gamma   90.00
#
_symmetry.space_group_name_H-M   'P 1'
#
loop_
_entity.id
_entity.type
_entity.pdbx_description
1 polymer ?
#
loop_
_entity_poly.entity_id
_entity_poly.type
_entity_poly.pdbx_seq_one_letter_code
_entity_poly.pdbx_strand_id
1 'polypeptide(L)'
;MIRCVSGTATTLREGDLDRLLEASGICRGDLVAALQAIQLPHHYLPAPLLDALAARWQLPLADITSVATFYNQFRLEPAGRHTIRVCIGTACHVKGAEALAEAFRGHLRVPESSSTDPDGLFTVEKVACLG
;
A
#
# COMPACT_ATOMS: atom_id res chain seq x y z
N MET A 1 -6.98 24.45 15.77
CA MET A 1 -6.19 24.88 14.59
C MET A 1 -5.72 23.61 13.87
N ILE A 2 -6.52 23.15 12.90
CA ILE A 2 -6.25 21.91 12.17
C ILE A 2 -5.29 22.27 11.04
N ARG A 3 -4.02 21.90 11.17
CA ARG A 3 -3.10 21.97 10.04
C ARG A 3 -3.40 20.82 9.10
N CYS A 4 -4.06 21.10 8.00
CA CYS A 4 -4.01 20.25 6.80
C CYS A 4 -2.53 20.15 6.41
N VAL A 5 -1.94 19.00 6.62
CA VAL A 5 -0.68 18.65 5.96
C VAL A 5 -1.08 18.33 4.53
N SER A 6 -1.02 19.34 3.67
CA SER A 6 -1.05 19.16 2.22
C SER A 6 0.03 18.16 1.90
N GLY A 7 -0.38 16.98 1.38
CA GLY A 7 0.55 16.01 0.83
C GLY A 7 1.32 16.68 -0.30
N THR A 8 2.45 17.30 0.04
CA THR A 8 3.45 17.68 -0.94
C THR A 8 3.86 16.39 -1.65
N ALA A 9 3.56 16.33 -2.94
CA ALA A 9 4.18 15.38 -3.85
C ALA A 9 5.69 15.63 -3.75
N THR A 10 6.31 15.00 -2.78
CA THR A 10 7.77 14.96 -2.66
C THR A 10 8.24 14.29 -3.94
N THR A 11 8.98 15.03 -4.76
CA THR A 11 9.64 14.51 -5.95
C THR A 11 10.59 13.42 -5.47
N LEU A 12 10.11 12.18 -5.46
CA LEU A 12 10.88 11.00 -5.06
C LEU A 12 12.00 10.85 -6.10
N ARG A 13 13.24 11.01 -5.67
CA ARG A 13 14.43 10.96 -6.53
C ARG A 13 15.05 9.57 -6.44
N GLU A 14 15.69 9.15 -7.53
CA GLU A 14 16.48 7.90 -7.56
C GLU A 14 17.48 7.81 -6.40
N GLY A 15 18.04 8.93 -5.96
CA GLY A 15 18.93 8.99 -4.81
C GLY A 15 18.31 8.61 -3.46
N ASP A 16 17.00 8.67 -3.33
CA ASP A 16 16.29 8.23 -2.12
C ASP A 16 16.24 6.70 -2.05
N LEU A 17 16.10 6.04 -3.21
CA LEU A 17 16.12 4.58 -3.30
C LEU A 17 17.49 4.02 -2.89
N ASP A 18 18.57 4.60 -3.42
CA ASP A 18 19.96 4.14 -3.11
C ASP A 18 20.21 4.23 -1.60
N ARG A 19 19.85 5.34 -0.97
CA ARG A 19 19.97 5.51 0.48
C ARG A 19 19.18 4.48 1.28
N LEU A 20 17.95 4.16 0.84
CA LEU A 20 17.11 3.17 1.53
C LEU A 20 17.69 1.76 1.42
N LEU A 21 18.20 1.38 0.26
CA LEU A 21 18.78 0.06 0.02
C LEU A 21 20.13 -0.08 0.76
N GLU A 22 20.99 0.94 0.71
CA GLU A 22 22.31 0.94 1.38
C GLU A 22 22.14 0.94 2.91
N ALA A 23 21.25 1.77 3.45
CA ALA A 23 20.98 1.82 4.89
C ALA A 23 20.43 0.50 5.43
N SER A 24 19.73 -0.27 4.59
CA SER A 24 19.15 -1.56 4.96
C SER A 24 20.06 -2.75 4.66
N GLY A 25 21.24 -2.54 4.01
CA GLY A 25 22.19 -3.59 3.64
C GLY A 25 21.62 -4.61 2.65
N ILE A 26 20.64 -4.21 1.84
CA ILE A 26 19.87 -5.10 0.96
C ILE A 26 20.64 -5.34 -0.34
N CYS A 27 20.91 -6.61 -0.63
CA CYS A 27 21.56 -7.02 -1.85
C CYS A 27 20.60 -7.20 -3.03
N ARG A 28 21.12 -7.05 -4.25
CA ARG A 28 20.40 -7.37 -5.47
C ARG A 28 19.86 -8.81 -5.41
N GLY A 29 18.56 -8.97 -5.61
CA GLY A 29 17.88 -10.28 -5.59
C GLY A 29 16.97 -10.48 -4.40
N ASP A 30 17.11 -9.71 -3.32
CA ASP A 30 16.17 -9.73 -2.19
C ASP A 30 15.05 -8.70 -2.39
N LEU A 31 14.18 -8.99 -3.37
CA LEU A 31 13.11 -8.09 -3.80
C LEU A 31 12.13 -7.78 -2.67
N VAL A 32 11.79 -8.77 -1.84
CA VAL A 32 10.85 -8.59 -0.72
C VAL A 32 11.41 -7.60 0.30
N ALA A 33 12.68 -7.74 0.67
CA ALA A 33 13.33 -6.83 1.59
C ALA A 33 13.43 -5.40 1.01
N ALA A 34 13.72 -5.27 -0.29
CA ALA A 34 13.74 -3.97 -0.96
C ALA A 34 12.37 -3.28 -0.92
N LEU A 35 11.30 -4.01 -1.23
CA LEU A 35 9.94 -3.48 -1.14
C LEU A 35 9.56 -3.09 0.29
N GLN A 36 9.98 -3.87 1.30
CA GLN A 36 9.77 -3.51 2.70
C GLN A 36 10.50 -2.22 3.07
N ALA A 37 11.76 -2.06 2.65
CA ALA A 37 12.55 -0.86 2.90
C ALA A 37 11.94 0.38 2.25
N ILE A 38 11.39 0.24 1.04
CA ILE A 38 10.67 1.33 0.35
C ILE A 38 9.37 1.67 1.09
N GLN A 39 8.60 0.65 1.49
CA GLN A 39 7.29 0.86 2.13
C GLN A 39 7.41 1.48 3.54
N LEU A 40 8.49 1.20 4.26
CA LEU A 40 8.64 1.62 5.66
C LEU A 40 8.48 3.13 5.86
N PRO A 41 9.17 4.02 5.13
CA PRO A 41 9.02 5.47 5.29
C PRO A 41 7.77 6.04 4.61
N HIS A 42 7.27 5.39 3.56
CA HIS A 42 6.17 5.91 2.75
C HIS A 42 4.80 5.33 3.15
N HIS A 43 4.76 4.22 3.88
CA HIS A 43 3.58 3.43 4.23
C HIS A 43 2.85 2.79 3.03
N TYR A 44 3.39 2.94 1.84
CA TYR A 44 2.96 2.29 0.59
C TYR A 44 4.16 2.23 -0.38
N LEU A 45 3.96 1.64 -1.55
CA LEU A 45 4.98 1.51 -2.60
C LEU A 45 4.73 2.54 -3.70
N PRO A 46 5.43 3.68 -3.69
CA PRO A 46 5.29 4.69 -4.74
C PRO A 46 5.75 4.17 -6.11
N ALA A 47 4.92 4.32 -7.15
CA ALA A 47 5.25 3.86 -8.50
C ALA A 47 6.62 4.37 -9.01
N PRO A 48 7.02 5.64 -8.81
CA PRO A 48 8.34 6.11 -9.24
C PRO A 48 9.52 5.36 -8.60
N LEU A 49 9.37 4.89 -7.34
CA LEU A 49 10.41 4.09 -6.68
C LEU A 49 10.44 2.65 -7.17
N LEU A 50 9.30 2.09 -7.59
CA LEU A 50 9.26 0.78 -8.24
C LEU A 50 9.91 0.82 -9.63
N ASP A 51 9.68 1.90 -10.40
CA ASP A 51 10.33 2.12 -11.69
C ASP A 51 11.84 2.27 -11.52
N ALA A 52 12.28 3.04 -10.52
CA ALA A 52 13.70 3.21 -10.21
C ALA A 52 14.35 1.88 -9.77
N LEU A 53 13.65 1.07 -8.97
CA LEU A 53 14.11 -0.26 -8.56
C LEU A 53 14.23 -1.21 -9.76
N ALA A 54 13.25 -1.19 -10.67
CA ALA A 54 13.26 -1.97 -11.90
C ALA A 54 14.48 -1.63 -12.76
N ALA A 55 14.72 -0.34 -13.00
CA ALA A 55 15.88 0.13 -13.74
C ALA A 55 17.21 -0.23 -13.05
N ARG A 56 17.30 -0.01 -11.75
CA ARG A 56 18.50 -0.25 -10.93
C ARG A 56 18.91 -1.72 -10.89
N TRP A 57 17.93 -2.61 -10.79
CA TRP A 57 18.17 -4.05 -10.72
C TRP A 57 18.03 -4.77 -12.06
N GLN A 58 17.67 -4.03 -13.12
CA GLN A 58 17.42 -4.60 -14.45
C GLN A 58 16.38 -5.74 -14.40
N LEU A 59 15.33 -5.52 -13.63
CA LEU A 59 14.19 -6.42 -13.51
C LEU A 59 13.00 -5.85 -14.26
N PRO A 60 12.16 -6.70 -14.89
CA PRO A 60 10.89 -6.25 -15.43
C PRO A 60 10.01 -5.67 -14.31
N LEU A 61 9.38 -4.53 -14.56
CA LEU A 61 8.44 -3.94 -13.60
C LEU A 61 7.29 -4.89 -13.26
N ALA A 62 6.90 -5.74 -14.23
CA ALA A 62 5.89 -6.76 -14.04
C ALA A 62 6.25 -7.76 -12.92
N ASP A 63 7.51 -8.16 -12.81
CA ASP A 63 7.97 -9.07 -11.75
C ASP A 63 7.87 -8.40 -10.39
N ILE A 64 8.31 -7.14 -10.29
CA ILE A 64 8.22 -6.34 -9.07
C ILE A 64 6.76 -6.17 -8.63
N THR A 65 5.89 -5.83 -9.58
CA THR A 65 4.45 -5.65 -9.32
C THR A 65 3.79 -6.97 -8.92
N SER A 66 4.18 -8.09 -9.56
CA SER A 66 3.67 -9.41 -9.20
C SER A 66 4.00 -9.79 -7.75
N VAL A 67 5.21 -9.50 -7.30
CA VAL A 67 5.61 -9.72 -5.90
C VAL A 67 4.85 -8.78 -4.97
N ALA A 68 4.74 -7.50 -5.34
CA ALA A 68 4.03 -6.51 -4.53
C ALA A 68 2.53 -6.82 -4.36
N THR A 69 1.89 -7.41 -5.39
CA THR A 69 0.48 -7.80 -5.32
C THR A 69 0.26 -9.18 -4.68
N PHE A 70 1.24 -10.06 -4.74
CA PHE A 70 1.17 -11.38 -4.13
C PHE A 70 1.18 -11.34 -2.60
N TYR A 71 1.99 -10.47 -2.02
CA TYR A 71 2.11 -10.34 -0.57
C TYR A 71 1.17 -9.26 -0.04
N ASN A 72 0.19 -9.64 0.77
CA ASN A 72 -0.81 -8.72 1.37
C ASN A 72 -0.21 -7.62 2.28
N GLN A 73 1.06 -7.74 2.65
CA GLN A 73 1.74 -6.72 3.43
C GLN A 73 2.07 -5.45 2.62
N PHE A 74 2.12 -5.56 1.30
CA PHE A 74 2.44 -4.43 0.43
C PHE A 74 1.20 -3.66 0.01
N ARG A 75 1.35 -2.35 -0.08
CA ARG A 75 0.32 -1.42 -0.53
C ARG A 75 0.84 -0.63 -1.71
N LEU A 76 0.08 -0.63 -2.79
CA LEU A 76 0.40 0.17 -3.99
C LEU A 76 -0.20 1.57 -3.93
N GLU A 77 -1.12 1.82 -2.99
CA GLU A 77 -1.79 3.09 -2.78
C GLU A 77 -1.57 3.62 -1.36
N PRO A 78 -1.53 4.95 -1.19
CA PRO A 78 -1.45 5.54 0.14
C PRO A 78 -2.67 5.14 0.97
N ALA A 79 -2.43 4.71 2.22
CA ALA A 79 -3.50 4.49 3.17
C ALA A 79 -4.02 5.80 3.71
N GLY A 80 -5.31 5.85 4.03
CA GLY A 80 -5.91 6.93 4.81
C GLY A 80 -5.36 6.97 6.24
N ARG A 81 -5.64 8.06 6.94
CA ARG A 81 -5.22 8.25 8.32
C ARG A 81 -5.74 7.17 9.26
N HIS A 82 -6.91 6.62 8.97
CA HIS A 82 -7.56 5.54 9.71
C HIS A 82 -7.86 4.37 8.80
N THR A 83 -7.61 3.15 9.27
CA THR A 83 -7.91 1.93 8.51
C THR A 83 -9.04 1.16 9.18
N ILE A 84 -10.10 0.90 8.43
CA ILE A 84 -11.24 0.06 8.82
C ILE A 84 -11.00 -1.32 8.22
N ARG A 85 -10.82 -2.34 9.06
CA ARG A 85 -10.63 -3.71 8.61
C ARG A 85 -11.90 -4.53 8.81
N VAL A 86 -12.44 -5.06 7.72
CA VAL A 86 -13.62 -5.91 7.72
C VAL A 86 -13.20 -7.36 7.47
N CYS A 87 -13.45 -8.22 8.44
CA CYS A 87 -13.17 -9.63 8.29
C CYS A 87 -14.14 -10.29 7.31
N ILE A 88 -13.59 -10.92 6.26
CA ILE A 88 -14.36 -11.68 5.25
C ILE A 88 -14.15 -13.20 5.38
N GLY A 89 -13.69 -13.69 6.53
CA GLY A 89 -13.60 -15.12 6.80
C GLY A 89 -14.98 -15.78 6.69
N THR A 90 -15.04 -17.10 6.52
CA THR A 90 -16.26 -17.84 6.20
C THR A 90 -17.44 -17.51 7.15
N ALA A 91 -17.21 -17.52 8.47
CA ALA A 91 -18.24 -17.21 9.44
C ALA A 91 -18.75 -15.76 9.36
N CYS A 92 -17.83 -14.80 9.13
CA CYS A 92 -18.18 -13.39 8.98
C CYS A 92 -18.88 -13.13 7.64
N HIS A 93 -18.45 -13.80 6.57
CA HIS A 93 -19.07 -13.71 5.26
C HIS A 93 -20.55 -14.15 5.31
N VAL A 94 -20.83 -15.30 5.94
CA VAL A 94 -22.20 -15.80 6.12
C VAL A 94 -23.05 -14.83 6.95
N LYS A 95 -22.44 -14.08 7.88
CA LYS A 95 -23.12 -13.06 8.69
C LYS A 95 -23.27 -11.69 8.00
N GLY A 96 -22.90 -11.58 6.73
CA GLY A 96 -23.08 -10.37 5.95
C GLY A 96 -21.89 -9.38 5.98
N ALA A 97 -20.68 -9.84 6.24
CA ALA A 97 -19.51 -8.99 6.27
C ALA A 97 -19.25 -8.25 4.94
N GLU A 98 -19.62 -8.85 3.82
CA GLU A 98 -19.51 -8.22 2.51
C GLU A 98 -20.43 -6.99 2.40
N ALA A 99 -21.67 -7.13 2.80
CA ALA A 99 -22.64 -6.01 2.83
C ALA A 99 -22.17 -4.89 3.78
N LEU A 100 -21.53 -5.25 4.90
CA LEU A 100 -20.95 -4.29 5.83
C LEU A 100 -19.78 -3.52 5.19
N ALA A 101 -18.87 -4.23 4.49
CA ALA A 101 -17.77 -3.60 3.80
C ALA A 101 -18.26 -2.62 2.72
N GLU A 102 -19.25 -3.02 1.93
CA GLU A 102 -19.85 -2.16 0.91
C GLU A 102 -20.59 -0.95 1.52
N ALA A 103 -21.26 -1.12 2.66
CA ALA A 103 -21.89 -0.02 3.37
C ALA A 103 -20.85 1.03 3.83
N PHE A 104 -19.70 0.60 4.37
CA PHE A 104 -18.60 1.51 4.70
C PHE A 104 -18.06 2.22 3.46
N ARG A 105 -17.81 1.50 2.37
CA ARG A 105 -17.33 2.08 1.12
C ARG A 105 -18.31 3.13 0.58
N GLY A 106 -19.58 2.82 0.55
CA GLY A 106 -20.63 3.74 0.11
C GLY A 106 -20.76 4.97 1.00
N HIS A 107 -20.74 4.80 2.32
CA HIS A 107 -20.84 5.91 3.27
C HIS A 107 -19.64 6.86 3.19
N LEU A 108 -18.44 6.32 3.05
CA LEU A 108 -17.19 7.05 2.94
C LEU A 108 -16.87 7.50 1.51
N ARG A 109 -17.72 7.16 0.54
CA ARG A 109 -17.55 7.48 -0.89
C ARG A 109 -16.24 6.97 -1.46
N VAL A 110 -15.78 5.80 -0.99
CA VAL A 110 -14.55 5.18 -1.48
C VAL A 110 -14.75 4.73 -2.93
N PRO A 111 -13.93 5.18 -3.90
CA PRO A 111 -14.05 4.78 -5.29
C PRO A 111 -13.85 3.27 -5.47
N GLU A 112 -14.43 2.68 -6.52
CA GLU A 112 -14.21 1.26 -6.83
C GLU A 112 -12.74 0.95 -7.15
N SER A 113 -12.03 1.93 -7.72
CA SER A 113 -10.62 1.83 -8.10
C SER A 113 -9.64 1.99 -6.93
N SER A 114 -10.11 2.38 -5.76
CA SER A 114 -9.27 2.63 -4.58
C SER A 114 -9.85 1.97 -3.33
N SER A 115 -9.01 1.81 -2.31
CA SER A 115 -9.43 1.39 -0.97
C SER A 115 -9.58 2.56 0.01
N THR A 116 -9.18 3.76 -0.40
CA THR A 116 -9.14 4.97 0.44
C THR A 116 -10.17 6.00 -0.05
N ASP A 117 -10.79 6.71 0.87
CA ASP A 117 -11.73 7.79 0.57
C ASP A 117 -11.04 8.99 -0.11
N PRO A 118 -11.79 9.85 -0.82
CA PRO A 118 -11.22 11.00 -1.53
C PRO A 118 -10.50 11.99 -0.61
N ASP A 119 -10.88 12.05 0.66
CA ASP A 119 -10.31 12.96 1.65
C ASP A 119 -9.02 12.40 2.27
N GLY A 120 -8.64 11.13 1.98
CA GLY A 120 -7.47 10.48 2.54
C GLY A 120 -7.55 10.22 4.04
N LEU A 121 -8.76 10.17 4.59
CA LEU A 121 -8.99 9.96 6.02
C LEU A 121 -9.17 8.49 6.35
N PHE A 122 -9.91 7.75 5.54
CA PHE A 122 -10.27 6.37 5.81
C PHE A 122 -9.88 5.43 4.67
N THR A 123 -9.32 4.29 5.04
CA THR A 123 -9.11 3.16 4.13
C THR A 123 -9.97 1.99 4.60
N VAL A 124 -10.69 1.35 3.68
CA VAL A 124 -11.50 0.17 3.97
C VAL A 124 -10.82 -1.07 3.39
N GLU A 125 -10.42 -1.98 4.25
CA GLU A 125 -9.72 -3.22 3.90
C GLU A 125 -10.57 -4.45 4.21
N LYS A 126 -10.64 -5.36 3.25
CA LYS A 126 -11.18 -6.70 3.49
C LYS A 126 -10.02 -7.59 3.92
N VAL A 127 -10.12 -8.21 5.09
CA VAL A 127 -9.04 -9.06 5.65
C VAL A 127 -9.52 -10.48 5.87
N ALA A 128 -8.61 -11.44 5.74
CA ALA A 128 -8.88 -12.83 6.14
C ALA A 128 -9.09 -12.91 7.65
N CYS A 129 -9.70 -14.00 8.11
CA CYS A 129 -9.94 -14.21 9.53
C CYS A 129 -8.61 -14.24 10.30
N LEU A 130 -8.52 -13.41 11.33
CA LEU A 130 -7.36 -13.38 12.23
C LEU A 130 -7.59 -14.17 13.53
N GLY A 131 -8.73 -14.87 13.62
CA GLY A 131 -9.14 -15.65 14.79
C GLY A 131 -10.23 -15.00 15.58
#